data_a988360f3e3072a9b6da6c23aa5db819
#
_entry.id   a988360f3e3072a9b6da6c23aa5db819
#
_cell.length_a   1.000
_cell.length_b   1.000
_cell.length_c   1.000
_cell.angle_alpha   90.00
_cell.angle_beta   90.00
_cell.angle_gamma   90.00
#
_symmetry.space_group_name_H-M   'P 1'
#
loop_
_entity.id
_entity.type
_entity.pdbx_description
1 polymer ?
#
loop_
_entity_poly.entity_id
_entity_poly.type
_entity_poly.pdbx_seq_one_letter_code
_entity_poly.pdbx_strand_id
1 'polypeptide(L)'
;YEAGKYGKTKKIEKKAEGGVAEMVEETIKSIRETENKADQIVKEAEQESKRILKTAKEEAKQAADKLIDEAKSDALKTANQAKKDGEVMLAQAAEETRREAEQMKKAALERKKEAAALVLERLT
;
A
#
# COMPACT_ATOMS: atom_id res chain seq x y z
N TYR A 1 -8.66 -25.44 88.88
CA TYR A 1 -7.57 -26.10 88.14
C TYR A 1 -7.96 -26.44 86.64
N GLU A 2 -9.21 -26.82 86.42
CA GLU A 2 -9.76 -27.07 85.10
C GLU A 2 -10.10 -25.76 84.35
N ALA A 3 -10.51 -24.69 85.03
CA ALA A 3 -10.83 -23.39 84.43
C ALA A 3 -9.64 -22.71 83.77
N GLY A 4 -8.41 -22.91 84.26
CA GLY A 4 -7.18 -22.38 83.68
C GLY A 4 -6.79 -23.08 82.37
N LYS A 5 -7.10 -24.36 82.28
CA LYS A 5 -6.88 -25.18 81.07
C LYS A 5 -7.80 -24.79 79.93
N TYR A 6 -9.05 -24.54 80.20
CA TYR A 6 -10.06 -24.09 79.25
C TYR A 6 -9.78 -22.66 78.75
N GLY A 7 -9.31 -21.79 79.58
CA GLY A 7 -8.93 -20.44 79.20
C GLY A 7 -7.74 -20.37 78.23
N LYS A 8 -6.76 -21.24 78.42
CA LYS A 8 -5.60 -21.36 77.49
C LYS A 8 -6.01 -21.91 76.13
N THR A 9 -6.93 -22.89 76.13
CA THR A 9 -7.43 -23.49 74.88
C THR A 9 -8.23 -22.49 74.06
N LYS A 10 -9.11 -21.68 74.72
CA LYS A 10 -9.87 -20.60 74.06
C LYS A 10 -8.94 -19.52 73.47
N LYS A 11 -7.84 -19.17 74.13
CA LYS A 11 -6.86 -18.18 73.63
C LYS A 11 -6.14 -18.72 72.42
N ILE A 12 -5.79 -19.99 72.36
CA ILE A 12 -5.15 -20.65 71.21
C ILE A 12 -6.09 -20.71 70.03
N GLU A 13 -7.38 -21.06 70.27
CA GLU A 13 -8.41 -21.08 69.24
C GLU A 13 -8.66 -19.70 68.65
N LYS A 14 -8.80 -18.66 69.44
CA LYS A 14 -8.92 -17.25 69.00
C LYS A 14 -7.73 -16.77 68.22
N LYS A 15 -6.51 -17.16 68.59
CA LYS A 15 -5.28 -16.83 67.87
C LYS A 15 -5.16 -17.53 66.55
N ALA A 16 -5.61 -18.81 66.49
CA ALA A 16 -5.69 -19.58 65.24
C ALA A 16 -6.75 -19.03 64.31
N GLU A 17 -7.94 -18.66 64.79
CA GLU A 17 -8.99 -18.01 64.02
C GLU A 17 -8.56 -16.65 63.50
N GLY A 18 -7.87 -15.83 64.25
CA GLY A 18 -7.31 -14.58 63.83
C GLY A 18 -6.25 -14.73 62.77
N GLY A 19 -5.38 -15.74 62.90
CA GLY A 19 -4.34 -16.06 61.88
C GLY A 19 -4.92 -16.55 60.57
N VAL A 20 -5.98 -17.38 60.66
CA VAL A 20 -6.71 -17.86 59.45
C VAL A 20 -7.45 -16.72 58.79
N ALA A 21 -8.10 -15.83 59.53
CA ALA A 21 -8.74 -14.62 58.99
C ALA A 21 -7.77 -13.70 58.26
N GLU A 22 -6.60 -13.46 58.85
CA GLU A 22 -5.54 -12.67 58.19
C GLU A 22 -5.03 -13.34 56.91
N MET A 23 -4.84 -14.66 56.88
CA MET A 23 -4.43 -15.39 55.70
C MET A 23 -5.52 -15.31 54.60
N VAL A 24 -6.80 -15.39 54.97
CA VAL A 24 -7.90 -15.23 54.03
C VAL A 24 -7.93 -13.80 53.46
N GLU A 25 -7.76 -12.77 54.27
CA GLU A 25 -7.70 -11.38 53.82
C GLU A 25 -6.55 -11.14 52.84
N GLU A 26 -5.36 -11.66 53.16
CA GLU A 26 -4.18 -11.55 52.28
C GLU A 26 -4.43 -12.29 50.95
N THR A 27 -5.07 -13.45 50.99
CA THR A 27 -5.42 -14.20 49.78
C THR A 27 -6.44 -13.45 48.95
N ILE A 28 -7.48 -12.89 49.54
CA ILE A 28 -8.47 -12.05 48.86
C ILE A 28 -7.82 -10.83 48.22
N LYS A 29 -6.95 -10.16 48.96
CA LYS A 29 -6.19 -9.00 48.46
C LYS A 29 -5.32 -9.40 47.26
N SER A 30 -4.61 -10.50 47.35
CA SER A 30 -3.77 -11.01 46.26
C SER A 30 -4.58 -11.38 45.03
N ILE A 31 -5.75 -11.99 45.21
CA ILE A 31 -6.69 -12.29 44.11
C ILE A 31 -7.17 -11.00 43.44
N ARG A 32 -7.57 -9.99 44.21
CA ARG A 32 -8.01 -8.69 43.66
C ARG A 32 -6.91 -8.00 42.88
N GLU A 33 -5.71 -8.00 43.42
CA GLU A 33 -4.54 -7.42 42.73
C GLU A 33 -4.27 -8.16 41.42
N THR A 34 -4.37 -9.48 41.41
CA THR A 34 -4.21 -10.30 40.22
C THR A 34 -5.30 -10.03 39.18
N GLU A 35 -6.58 -9.94 39.64
CA GLU A 35 -7.70 -9.58 38.77
C GLU A 35 -7.54 -8.18 38.16
N ASN A 36 -7.13 -7.21 38.96
CA ASN A 36 -6.87 -5.86 38.48
C ASN A 36 -5.74 -5.81 37.44
N LYS A 37 -4.67 -6.57 37.69
CA LYS A 37 -3.57 -6.70 36.72
C LYS A 37 -4.03 -7.39 35.43
N ALA A 38 -4.83 -8.43 35.54
CA ALA A 38 -5.40 -9.12 34.39
C ALA A 38 -6.32 -8.20 33.57
N ASP A 39 -7.18 -7.43 34.22
CA ASP A 39 -8.05 -6.45 33.57
C ASP A 39 -7.23 -5.35 32.88
N GLN A 40 -6.16 -4.89 33.50
CA GLN A 40 -5.27 -3.91 32.91
C GLN A 40 -4.56 -4.46 31.68
N ILE A 41 -4.07 -5.68 31.74
CA ILE A 41 -3.44 -6.36 30.60
C ILE A 41 -4.42 -6.48 29.44
N VAL A 42 -5.67 -6.88 29.71
CA VAL A 42 -6.71 -6.98 28.69
C VAL A 42 -7.00 -5.62 28.06
N LYS A 43 -7.14 -4.56 28.86
CA LYS A 43 -7.37 -3.20 28.35
C LYS A 43 -6.20 -2.71 27.49
N GLU A 44 -4.98 -2.92 27.94
CA GLU A 44 -3.78 -2.56 27.18
C GLU A 44 -3.69 -3.34 25.87
N ALA A 45 -4.00 -4.64 25.90
CA ALA A 45 -4.04 -5.48 24.70
C ALA A 45 -5.11 -5.02 23.71
N GLU A 46 -6.30 -4.63 24.19
CA GLU A 46 -7.36 -4.06 23.34
C GLU A 46 -6.95 -2.74 22.71
N GLN A 47 -6.34 -1.85 23.48
CA GLN A 47 -5.85 -0.57 22.99
C GLN A 47 -4.74 -0.77 21.95
N GLU A 48 -3.80 -1.66 22.22
CA GLU A 48 -2.71 -1.99 21.30
C GLU A 48 -3.24 -2.63 20.01
N SER A 49 -4.22 -3.52 20.12
CA SER A 49 -4.90 -4.11 18.96
C SER A 49 -5.57 -3.03 18.10
N LYS A 50 -6.29 -2.10 18.71
CA LYS A 50 -6.90 -0.96 17.98
C LYS A 50 -5.86 -0.08 17.31
N ARG A 51 -4.75 0.18 18.00
CA ARG A 51 -3.65 0.96 17.46
C ARG A 51 -3.02 0.28 16.25
N ILE A 52 -2.75 -1.01 16.37
CA ILE A 52 -2.19 -1.81 15.26
C ILE A 52 -3.13 -1.80 14.05
N LEU A 53 -4.42 -2.01 14.26
CA LEU A 53 -5.41 -1.99 13.19
C LEU A 53 -5.51 -0.61 12.52
N LYS A 54 -5.52 0.45 13.30
CA LYS A 54 -5.55 1.82 12.79
C LYS A 54 -4.30 2.12 11.97
N THR A 55 -3.13 1.81 12.49
CA THR A 55 -1.85 2.01 11.80
C THR A 55 -1.79 1.21 10.51
N ALA A 56 -2.18 -0.06 10.56
CA ALA A 56 -2.21 -0.92 9.38
C ALA A 56 -3.15 -0.38 8.29
N LYS A 57 -4.32 0.13 8.66
CA LYS A 57 -5.25 0.75 7.72
C LYS A 57 -4.69 2.02 7.10
N GLU A 58 -4.06 2.88 7.90
CA GLU A 58 -3.43 4.11 7.43
C GLU A 58 -2.27 3.81 6.47
N GLU A 59 -1.40 2.87 6.84
CA GLU A 59 -0.29 2.43 5.99
C GLU A 59 -0.77 1.80 4.69
N ALA A 60 -1.79 0.95 4.75
CA ALA A 60 -2.38 0.35 3.57
C ALA A 60 -2.99 1.40 2.64
N LYS A 61 -3.67 2.41 3.19
CA LYS A 61 -4.23 3.52 2.42
C LYS A 61 -3.14 4.34 1.75
N GLN A 62 -2.10 4.69 2.50
CA GLN A 62 -0.97 5.45 1.95
C GLN A 62 -0.25 4.66 0.85
N ALA A 63 -0.04 3.37 1.05
CA ALA A 63 0.57 2.50 0.04
C ALA A 63 -0.29 2.40 -1.22
N ALA A 64 -1.61 2.28 -1.06
CA ALA A 64 -2.56 2.25 -2.18
C ALA A 64 -2.58 3.59 -2.93
N ASP A 65 -2.64 4.71 -2.23
CA ASP A 65 -2.63 6.05 -2.82
C ASP A 65 -1.33 6.31 -3.60
N LYS A 66 -0.19 5.93 -3.02
CA LYS A 66 1.12 6.03 -3.67
C LYS A 66 1.18 5.18 -4.94
N LEU A 67 0.68 3.95 -4.88
CA LEU A 67 0.65 3.05 -6.04
C LEU A 67 -0.22 3.60 -7.16
N ILE A 68 -1.37 4.18 -6.82
CA ILE A 68 -2.28 4.82 -7.79
C ILE A 68 -1.60 6.04 -8.41
N ASP A 69 -0.95 6.89 -7.63
CA ASP A 69 -0.26 8.08 -8.12
C ASP A 69 0.90 7.71 -9.03
N GLU A 70 1.69 6.70 -8.68
CA GLU A 70 2.76 6.17 -9.53
C GLU A 70 2.21 5.61 -10.84
N ALA A 71 1.12 4.83 -10.78
CA ALA A 71 0.48 4.29 -11.97
C ALA A 71 -0.06 5.39 -12.90
N LYS A 72 -0.67 6.44 -12.34
CA LYS A 72 -1.14 7.61 -13.11
C LYS A 72 0.02 8.36 -13.75
N SER A 73 1.11 8.56 -13.00
CA SER A 73 2.31 9.21 -13.51
C SER A 73 2.93 8.41 -14.65
N ASP A 74 3.04 7.11 -14.50
CA ASP A 74 3.60 6.23 -15.53
C ASP A 74 2.70 6.17 -16.77
N ALA A 75 1.38 6.12 -16.58
CA ALA A 75 0.42 6.17 -17.67
C ALA A 75 0.53 7.50 -18.46
N LEU A 76 0.69 8.61 -17.76
CA LEU A 76 0.87 9.92 -18.39
C LEU A 76 2.18 9.99 -19.18
N LYS A 77 3.27 9.48 -18.63
CA LYS A 77 4.57 9.39 -19.33
C LYS A 77 4.45 8.53 -20.59
N THR A 78 3.82 7.38 -20.48
CA THR A 78 3.58 6.48 -21.61
C THR A 78 2.74 7.14 -22.69
N ALA A 79 1.66 7.82 -22.32
CA ALA A 79 0.82 8.55 -23.27
C ALA A 79 1.57 9.69 -23.97
N ASN A 80 2.35 10.46 -23.22
CA ASN A 80 3.18 11.53 -23.79
C ASN A 80 4.27 10.99 -24.73
N GLN A 81 4.89 9.88 -24.37
CA GLN A 81 5.87 9.22 -25.22
C GLN A 81 5.23 8.69 -26.51
N ALA A 82 4.09 8.04 -26.41
CA ALA A 82 3.34 7.58 -27.56
C ALA A 82 2.92 8.73 -28.51
N LYS A 83 2.53 9.87 -27.93
CA LYS A 83 2.23 11.08 -28.71
C LYS A 83 3.44 11.58 -29.48
N LYS A 84 4.59 11.67 -28.81
CA LYS A 84 5.87 12.09 -29.45
C LYS A 84 6.28 11.12 -30.55
N ASP A 85 6.21 9.84 -30.27
CA ASP A 85 6.54 8.81 -31.25
C ASP A 85 5.59 8.87 -32.47
N GLY A 86 4.31 9.11 -32.24
CA GLY A 86 3.33 9.32 -33.28
C GLY A 86 3.62 10.57 -34.14
N GLU A 87 4.02 11.68 -33.52
CA GLU A 87 4.41 12.91 -34.21
C GLU A 87 5.67 12.67 -35.09
N VAL A 88 6.64 11.94 -34.59
CA VAL A 88 7.84 11.55 -35.34
C VAL A 88 7.48 10.66 -36.51
N MET A 89 6.64 9.65 -36.30
CA MET A 89 6.18 8.76 -37.39
C MET A 89 5.42 9.51 -38.47
N LEU A 90 4.55 10.44 -38.10
CA LEU A 90 3.83 11.29 -39.05
C LEU A 90 4.77 12.17 -39.85
N ALA A 91 5.77 12.77 -39.22
CA ALA A 91 6.76 13.59 -39.88
C ALA A 91 7.60 12.75 -40.88
N GLN A 92 8.02 11.56 -40.48
CA GLN A 92 8.74 10.62 -41.36
C GLN A 92 7.89 10.19 -42.58
N ALA A 93 6.63 9.83 -42.31
CA ALA A 93 5.70 9.44 -43.38
C ALA A 93 5.44 10.60 -44.38
N ALA A 94 5.30 11.81 -43.88
CA ALA A 94 5.15 13.00 -44.72
C ALA A 94 6.38 13.25 -45.58
N GLU A 95 7.59 13.09 -45.02
CA GLU A 95 8.85 13.26 -45.74
C GLU A 95 9.04 12.17 -46.81
N GLU A 96 8.73 10.93 -46.51
CA GLU A 96 8.76 9.84 -47.47
C GLU A 96 7.76 10.06 -48.64
N THR A 97 6.55 10.50 -48.31
CA THR A 97 5.53 10.82 -49.34
C THR A 97 6.01 11.98 -50.20
N ARG A 98 6.63 12.98 -49.64
CA ARG A 98 7.21 14.10 -50.40
C ARG A 98 8.32 13.66 -51.36
N ARG A 99 9.21 12.78 -50.91
CA ARG A 99 10.29 12.21 -51.76
C ARG A 99 9.71 11.36 -52.90
N GLU A 100 8.74 10.52 -52.60
CA GLU A 100 8.07 9.74 -53.63
C GLU A 100 7.36 10.60 -54.69
N ALA A 101 6.68 11.64 -54.22
CA ALA A 101 6.04 12.60 -55.14
C ALA A 101 7.07 13.30 -56.04
N GLU A 102 8.21 13.70 -55.50
CA GLU A 102 9.31 14.32 -56.27
C GLU A 102 9.92 13.34 -57.29
N GLN A 103 10.10 12.06 -56.91
CA GLN A 103 10.57 11.01 -57.82
C GLN A 103 9.57 10.76 -58.96
N MET A 104 8.30 10.73 -58.63
CA MET A 104 7.22 10.58 -59.62
C MET A 104 7.21 11.76 -60.62
N LYS A 105 7.38 13.00 -60.13
CA LYS A 105 7.45 14.17 -60.96
C LYS A 105 8.68 14.13 -61.92
N LYS A 106 9.84 13.73 -61.40
CA LYS A 106 11.06 13.54 -62.23
C LYS A 106 10.83 12.47 -63.31
N ALA A 107 10.28 11.33 -62.92
CA ALA A 107 9.98 10.25 -63.87
C ALA A 107 8.98 10.68 -64.93
N ALA A 108 7.95 11.43 -64.55
CA ALA A 108 6.96 11.96 -65.47
C ALA A 108 7.56 12.99 -66.45
N LEU A 109 8.47 13.86 -65.94
CA LEU A 109 9.18 14.80 -66.79
C LEU A 109 10.12 14.11 -67.79
N GLU A 110 10.83 13.09 -67.38
CA GLU A 110 11.69 12.30 -68.24
C GLU A 110 10.89 11.60 -69.33
N ARG A 111 9.77 10.99 -68.98
CA ARG A 111 8.84 10.36 -69.93
C ARG A 111 8.27 11.36 -70.94
N LYS A 112 7.94 12.57 -70.47
CA LYS A 112 7.46 13.67 -71.30
C LYS A 112 8.54 14.08 -72.34
N LYS A 113 9.82 14.20 -71.89
CA LYS A 113 10.94 14.50 -72.77
C LYS A 113 11.17 13.40 -73.81
N GLU A 114 11.12 12.12 -73.40
CA GLU A 114 11.26 10.99 -74.30
C GLU A 114 10.13 10.93 -75.32
N ALA A 115 8.91 11.17 -74.91
CA ALA A 115 7.73 11.22 -75.77
C ALA A 115 7.85 12.36 -76.80
N ALA A 116 8.28 13.55 -76.37
CA ALA A 116 8.51 14.71 -77.23
C ALA A 116 9.64 14.41 -78.29
N ALA A 117 10.73 13.82 -77.84
CA ALA A 117 11.84 13.44 -78.70
C ALA A 117 11.39 12.40 -79.76
N LEU A 118 10.59 11.40 -79.34
CA LEU A 118 10.04 10.39 -80.25
C LEU A 118 9.11 10.99 -81.33
N VAL A 119 8.28 11.93 -80.96
CA VAL A 119 7.39 12.65 -81.85
C VAL A 119 8.18 13.46 -82.85
N LEU A 120 9.19 14.21 -82.38
CA LEU A 120 10.09 15.00 -83.24
C LEU A 120 10.86 14.10 -84.22
N GLU A 121 11.39 12.97 -83.78
CA GLU A 121 12.08 12.01 -84.63
C GLU A 121 11.21 11.43 -85.75
N ARG A 122 9.95 11.16 -85.48
CA ARG A 122 8.98 10.63 -86.46
C ARG A 122 8.49 11.70 -87.44
N LEU A 123 8.53 12.97 -87.10
CA LEU A 123 8.15 14.09 -87.95
C LEU A 123 9.24 14.54 -88.94
N THR A 124 10.48 14.21 -88.56
CA THR A 124 11.60 14.44 -89.48
C THR A 124 11.94 13.20 -90.30
#